data_8cf572626470c978f93e62a1e3d957a3
#
_entry.id   8cf572626470c978f93e62a1e3d957a3
#
_cell.length_a   1.000
_cell.length_b   1.000
_cell.length_c   1.000
_cell.angle_alpha   90.00
_cell.angle_beta   90.00
_cell.angle_gamma   90.00
#
_symmetry.space_group_name_H-M   'P 1'
#
loop_
_entity.id
_entity.type
_entity.pdbx_description
1 polymer ?
#
loop_
_entity_poly.entity_id
_entity_poly.type
_entity_poly.pdbx_seq_one_letter_code
_entity_poly.pdbx_strand_id
1 'polypeptide(L)'
;ITKVLSESGGAEFTAYDAIDKAPEEKERGITISTAHVEYTTDARHYAHVDCPGHADYVKNMITGAAQMDGAILVVNAADGPMPQTREHILLARQVGVPAIVVYLNKVDQVDDAELLELVEVEIRDILNEYDFPGDTTPIVKGSALAAVESRDDEIGKNSIAELMKAVDEFIPQPERDKDKPFLMPIEDVFSISGRGTVCTGRVESGIVKVGEELEIVGIKDTQKTTCTGVEMFRKLLDTGEAGDNIGALLRGVER
;
A
#
# COMPACT_ATOMS: atom_id res chain seq x y z
N ILE A 1 8.45 -1.89 -8.71
CA ILE A 1 7.87 -3.22 -8.46
C ILE A 1 7.07 -3.66 -9.69
N THR A 2 5.97 -2.98 -10.06
CA THR A 2 5.07 -3.40 -11.16
C THR A 2 5.81 -3.61 -12.48
N LYS A 3 6.83 -2.78 -12.81
CA LYS A 3 7.65 -2.94 -14.02
C LYS A 3 8.40 -4.28 -14.02
N VAL A 4 9.06 -4.63 -12.94
CA VAL A 4 9.83 -5.87 -12.84
C VAL A 4 8.92 -7.09 -12.82
N LEU A 5 7.86 -7.07 -12.02
CA LEU A 5 6.92 -8.17 -11.94
C LEU A 5 6.11 -8.38 -13.23
N SER A 6 5.88 -7.32 -14.02
CA SER A 6 5.19 -7.47 -15.32
C SER A 6 5.94 -8.32 -16.32
N GLU A 7 7.27 -8.39 -16.22
CA GLU A 7 8.10 -9.21 -17.11
C GLU A 7 7.92 -10.71 -16.86
N SER A 8 7.54 -11.10 -15.64
CA SER A 8 7.20 -12.47 -15.27
C SER A 8 5.70 -12.76 -15.28
N GLY A 9 4.86 -11.78 -15.63
CA GLY A 9 3.40 -11.92 -15.63
C GLY A 9 2.75 -11.74 -14.25
N GLY A 10 3.52 -11.32 -13.24
CA GLY A 10 3.02 -11.09 -11.87
C GLY A 10 2.30 -9.76 -11.67
N ALA A 11 2.33 -8.86 -12.64
CA ALA A 11 1.67 -7.56 -12.57
C ALA A 11 1.25 -7.04 -13.93
N GLU A 12 0.30 -6.11 -13.97
CA GLU A 12 0.12 -5.20 -15.10
C GLU A 12 1.04 -4.00 -14.91
N PHE A 13 1.89 -3.71 -15.90
CA PHE A 13 2.77 -2.54 -15.78
C PHE A 13 1.96 -1.25 -15.78
N THR A 14 2.08 -0.50 -14.70
CA THR A 14 1.52 0.84 -14.57
C THR A 14 2.67 1.85 -14.56
N ALA A 15 2.68 2.74 -15.54
CA ALA A 15 3.68 3.80 -15.61
C ALA A 15 3.51 4.79 -14.44
N TYR A 16 4.58 5.43 -14.02
CA TYR A 16 4.61 6.35 -12.89
C TYR A 16 3.55 7.46 -13.00
N ASP A 17 3.44 8.07 -14.17
CA ASP A 17 2.46 9.13 -14.49
C ASP A 17 1.00 8.63 -14.60
N ALA A 18 0.80 7.32 -14.60
CA ALA A 18 -0.52 6.69 -14.54
C ALA A 18 -0.94 6.30 -13.11
N ILE A 19 0.00 6.20 -12.19
CA ILE A 19 -0.24 6.02 -10.75
C ILE A 19 -0.66 7.37 -10.16
N ASP A 20 0.15 8.41 -10.33
CA ASP A 20 -0.15 9.79 -9.92
C ASP A 20 -1.08 10.44 -10.94
N LYS A 21 -2.37 10.54 -10.61
CA LYS A 21 -3.42 10.95 -11.57
C LYS A 21 -3.76 12.42 -11.50
N ALA A 22 -3.62 13.06 -10.32
CA ALA A 22 -4.00 14.45 -10.14
C ALA A 22 -3.06 15.39 -10.91
N PRO A 23 -3.56 16.48 -11.53
CA PRO A 23 -2.72 17.45 -12.22
C PRO A 23 -1.61 18.02 -11.33
N GLU A 24 -1.90 18.27 -10.06
CA GLU A 24 -0.96 18.80 -9.08
C GLU A 24 0.14 17.80 -8.71
N GLU A 25 -0.17 16.50 -8.67
CA GLU A 25 0.81 15.42 -8.48
C GLU A 25 1.84 15.41 -9.63
N LYS A 26 1.34 15.51 -10.85
CA LYS A 26 2.19 15.53 -12.06
C LYS A 26 3.06 16.79 -12.15
N GLU A 27 2.53 17.95 -11.75
CA GLU A 27 3.25 19.23 -11.77
C GLU A 27 4.37 19.26 -10.74
N ARG A 28 4.10 18.74 -9.53
CA ARG A 28 5.05 18.76 -8.41
C ARG A 28 5.97 17.52 -8.36
N GLY A 29 5.62 16.45 -9.07
CA GLY A 29 6.33 15.17 -9.01
C GLY A 29 6.29 14.51 -7.62
N ILE A 30 5.18 14.69 -6.89
CA ILE A 30 4.94 14.11 -5.56
C ILE A 30 3.56 13.47 -5.50
N THR A 31 3.43 12.37 -4.78
CA THR A 31 2.14 11.72 -4.51
C THR A 31 1.36 12.53 -3.47
N ILE A 32 0.12 12.87 -3.78
CA ILE A 32 -0.80 13.63 -2.91
C ILE A 32 -1.89 12.71 -2.36
N SER A 33 -2.48 11.91 -3.24
CA SER A 33 -3.56 10.97 -2.91
C SER A 33 -3.03 9.53 -2.89
N THR A 34 -3.62 8.68 -2.05
CA THR A 34 -3.29 7.26 -2.06
C THR A 34 -3.66 6.63 -3.41
N ALA A 35 -2.76 5.85 -3.98
CA ALA A 35 -3.01 5.08 -5.18
C ALA A 35 -2.93 3.58 -4.87
N HIS A 36 -3.78 2.80 -5.53
CA HIS A 36 -3.84 1.36 -5.35
C HIS A 36 -3.44 0.66 -6.64
N VAL A 37 -2.50 -0.26 -6.53
CA VAL A 37 -2.09 -1.17 -7.61
C VAL A 37 -2.04 -2.61 -7.11
N GLU A 38 -2.26 -3.57 -7.99
CA GLU A 38 -2.18 -4.98 -7.65
C GLU A 38 -0.98 -5.65 -8.31
N TYR A 39 -0.39 -6.61 -7.62
CA TYR A 39 0.60 -7.52 -8.20
C TYR A 39 0.68 -8.83 -7.40
N THR A 40 1.30 -9.82 -8.01
CA THR A 40 1.40 -11.18 -7.47
C THR A 40 2.84 -11.65 -7.52
N THR A 41 3.30 -12.28 -6.44
CA THR A 41 4.49 -13.13 -6.43
C THR A 41 4.06 -14.59 -6.50
N ASP A 42 5.01 -15.50 -6.50
CA ASP A 42 4.70 -16.94 -6.41
C ASP A 42 4.03 -17.32 -5.07
N ALA A 43 4.28 -16.52 -4.03
CA ALA A 43 3.78 -16.77 -2.67
C ALA A 43 2.45 -16.09 -2.37
N ARG A 44 2.22 -14.86 -2.88
CA ARG A 44 1.10 -14.01 -2.44
C ARG A 44 0.59 -13.09 -3.55
N HIS A 45 -0.68 -12.69 -3.38
CA HIS A 45 -1.28 -11.57 -4.08
C HIS A 45 -1.28 -10.33 -3.18
N TYR A 46 -0.89 -9.19 -3.73
CA TYR A 46 -0.75 -7.93 -3.02
C TYR A 46 -1.67 -6.84 -3.57
N ALA A 47 -2.42 -6.19 -2.69
CA ALA A 47 -2.97 -4.86 -2.91
C ALA A 47 -1.97 -3.85 -2.36
N HIS A 48 -1.29 -3.14 -3.24
CA HIS A 48 -0.28 -2.15 -2.88
C HIS A 48 -0.91 -0.77 -2.79
N VAL A 49 -0.73 -0.12 -1.66
CA VAL A 49 -1.17 1.25 -1.42
C VAL A 49 0.05 2.16 -1.48
N ASP A 50 0.10 3.04 -2.47
CA ASP A 50 1.11 4.08 -2.57
C ASP A 50 0.67 5.28 -1.73
N CYS A 51 1.45 5.62 -0.72
CA CYS A 51 1.13 6.68 0.23
C CYS A 51 1.99 7.91 -0.02
N PRO A 52 1.40 9.13 0.08
CA PRO A 52 2.17 10.35 0.02
C PRO A 52 3.19 10.43 1.17
N GLY A 53 4.43 10.80 0.86
CA GLY A 53 5.50 10.94 1.84
C GLY A 53 5.71 12.37 2.36
N HIS A 54 5.01 13.36 1.80
CA HIS A 54 5.20 14.76 2.16
C HIS A 54 4.37 15.15 3.39
N ALA A 55 4.95 15.95 4.29
CA ALA A 55 4.33 16.36 5.57
C ALA A 55 2.95 17.02 5.40
N ASP A 56 2.72 17.75 4.30
CA ASP A 56 1.44 18.40 4.04
C ASP A 56 0.28 17.41 3.81
N TYR A 57 0.59 16.14 3.51
CA TYR A 57 -0.39 15.10 3.16
C TYR A 57 -0.46 13.95 4.19
N VAL A 58 -0.01 14.18 5.40
CA VAL A 58 -0.03 13.20 6.53
C VAL A 58 -1.41 12.58 6.72
N LYS A 59 -2.47 13.35 6.53
CA LYS A 59 -3.85 12.85 6.61
C LYS A 59 -4.12 11.68 5.65
N ASN A 60 -3.70 11.82 4.39
CA ASN A 60 -3.88 10.79 3.36
C ASN A 60 -2.98 9.59 3.64
N MET A 61 -1.78 9.83 4.17
CA MET A 61 -0.88 8.79 4.61
C MET A 61 -1.47 7.97 5.76
N ILE A 62 -2.08 8.61 6.78
CA ILE A 62 -2.72 7.91 7.90
C ILE A 62 -3.84 7.00 7.39
N THR A 63 -4.69 7.48 6.49
CA THR A 63 -5.79 6.70 5.92
C THR A 63 -5.27 5.47 5.16
N GLY A 64 -4.22 5.64 4.35
CA GLY A 64 -3.59 4.53 3.63
C GLY A 64 -2.89 3.54 4.57
N ALA A 65 -2.11 4.06 5.53
CA ALA A 65 -1.34 3.22 6.46
C ALA A 65 -2.21 2.37 7.38
N ALA A 66 -3.39 2.85 7.77
CA ALA A 66 -4.33 2.11 8.62
C ALA A 66 -4.84 0.80 7.96
N GLN A 67 -4.68 0.66 6.65
CA GLN A 67 -5.12 -0.51 5.89
C GLN A 67 -4.01 -1.54 5.64
N MET A 68 -2.79 -1.25 6.04
CA MET A 68 -1.62 -2.05 5.67
C MET A 68 -1.43 -3.27 6.58
N ASP A 69 -1.18 -4.42 5.97
CA ASP A 69 -0.73 -5.65 6.65
C ASP A 69 0.80 -5.69 6.78
N GLY A 70 1.49 -4.74 6.19
CA GLY A 70 2.92 -4.52 6.25
C GLY A 70 3.30 -3.29 5.43
N ALA A 71 4.50 -2.78 5.59
CA ALA A 71 4.97 -1.61 4.87
C ALA A 71 6.35 -1.81 4.24
N ILE A 72 6.58 -1.15 3.11
CA ILE A 72 7.90 -0.94 2.52
C ILE A 72 8.30 0.50 2.82
N LEU A 73 9.31 0.68 3.65
CA LEU A 73 9.89 1.99 3.93
C LEU A 73 10.98 2.29 2.90
N VAL A 74 10.78 3.33 2.11
CA VAL A 74 11.78 3.75 1.11
C VAL A 74 12.61 4.89 1.66
N VAL A 75 13.93 4.69 1.73
CA VAL A 75 14.89 5.68 2.20
C VAL A 75 15.89 6.00 1.09
N ASN A 76 16.21 7.27 0.89
CA ASN A 76 17.26 7.68 -0.04
C ASN A 76 18.64 7.40 0.58
N ALA A 77 19.46 6.60 -0.08
CA ALA A 77 20.78 6.22 0.41
C ALA A 77 21.77 7.41 0.54
N ALA A 78 21.62 8.40 -0.34
CA ALA A 78 22.51 9.56 -0.34
C ALA A 78 22.21 10.56 0.79
N ASP A 79 20.94 10.68 1.17
CA ASP A 79 20.49 11.63 2.20
C ASP A 79 20.38 10.97 3.59
N GLY A 80 20.28 9.64 3.62
CA GLY A 80 19.97 8.90 4.85
C GLY A 80 18.54 9.13 5.35
N PRO A 81 18.23 8.68 6.58
CA PRO A 81 16.91 8.89 7.17
C PRO A 81 16.72 10.35 7.57
N MET A 82 15.74 10.98 6.92
CA MET A 82 15.31 12.35 7.15
C MET A 82 14.29 12.44 8.30
N PRO A 83 13.98 13.64 8.85
CA PRO A 83 12.93 13.80 9.87
C PRO A 83 11.61 13.16 9.47
N GLN A 84 11.22 13.27 8.20
CA GLN A 84 10.02 12.63 7.65
C GLN A 84 10.07 11.10 7.74
N THR A 85 11.24 10.49 7.61
CA THR A 85 11.39 9.04 7.77
C THR A 85 10.99 8.59 9.17
N ARG A 86 11.39 9.34 10.20
CA ARG A 86 11.00 9.11 11.60
C ARG A 86 9.48 9.26 11.79
N GLU A 87 8.89 10.29 11.19
CA GLU A 87 7.44 10.51 11.22
C GLU A 87 6.68 9.34 10.58
N HIS A 88 7.16 8.83 9.45
CA HIS A 88 6.53 7.68 8.77
C HIS A 88 6.59 6.40 9.61
N ILE A 89 7.73 6.11 10.24
CA ILE A 89 7.88 4.95 11.12
C ILE A 89 6.98 5.08 12.35
N LEU A 90 6.95 6.27 12.97
CA LEU A 90 6.05 6.56 14.10
C LEU A 90 4.58 6.36 13.71
N LEU A 91 4.16 6.90 12.56
CA LEU A 91 2.79 6.72 12.07
C LEU A 91 2.46 5.26 11.79
N ALA A 92 3.35 4.53 11.12
CA ALA A 92 3.18 3.09 10.90
C ALA A 92 2.96 2.34 12.22
N ARG A 93 3.73 2.70 13.25
CA ARG A 93 3.56 2.11 14.60
C ARG A 93 2.21 2.46 15.22
N GLN A 94 1.80 3.73 15.15
CA GLN A 94 0.54 4.20 15.74
C GLN A 94 -0.71 3.61 15.08
N VAL A 95 -0.69 3.40 13.77
CA VAL A 95 -1.82 2.76 13.06
C VAL A 95 -1.77 1.23 13.08
N GLY A 96 -0.75 0.65 13.72
CA GLY A 96 -0.68 -0.80 13.95
C GLY A 96 -0.11 -1.62 12.79
N VAL A 97 0.70 -1.03 11.91
CA VAL A 97 1.44 -1.81 10.88
C VAL A 97 2.32 -2.86 11.58
N PRO A 98 2.14 -4.15 11.28
CA PRO A 98 2.79 -5.22 12.05
C PRO A 98 4.28 -5.39 11.73
N ALA A 99 4.70 -5.10 10.50
CA ALA A 99 6.09 -5.28 10.06
C ALA A 99 6.46 -4.30 8.95
N ILE A 100 7.74 -3.93 8.92
CA ILE A 100 8.33 -3.04 7.91
C ILE A 100 9.49 -3.78 7.24
N VAL A 101 9.58 -3.67 5.92
CA VAL A 101 10.77 -4.00 5.12
C VAL A 101 11.33 -2.70 4.58
N VAL A 102 12.65 -2.51 4.58
CA VAL A 102 13.28 -1.28 4.10
C VAL A 102 13.85 -1.47 2.71
N TYR A 103 13.61 -0.50 1.84
CA TYR A 103 14.30 -0.37 0.56
C TYR A 103 15.18 0.88 0.57
N LEU A 104 16.50 0.67 0.64
CA LEU A 104 17.48 1.74 0.56
C LEU A 104 17.71 2.07 -0.92
N ASN A 105 17.01 3.11 -1.38
CA ASN A 105 16.95 3.49 -2.80
C ASN A 105 18.08 4.45 -3.18
N LYS A 106 18.36 4.56 -4.47
CA LYS A 106 19.39 5.44 -5.07
C LYS A 106 20.82 5.10 -4.64
N VAL A 107 21.12 3.84 -4.38
CA VAL A 107 22.49 3.42 -4.04
C VAL A 107 23.47 3.67 -5.18
N ASP A 108 22.98 3.84 -6.43
CA ASP A 108 23.76 4.25 -7.59
C ASP A 108 24.35 5.66 -7.48
N GLN A 109 23.90 6.45 -6.50
CA GLN A 109 24.41 7.81 -6.22
C GLN A 109 25.46 7.85 -5.09
N VAL A 110 25.76 6.69 -4.50
CA VAL A 110 26.68 6.58 -3.35
C VAL A 110 27.83 5.64 -3.70
N ASP A 111 29.02 6.21 -3.86
CA ASP A 111 30.24 5.43 -4.17
C ASP A 111 30.94 4.88 -2.91
N ASP A 112 30.55 5.35 -1.73
CA ASP A 112 31.16 5.00 -0.46
C ASP A 112 30.35 3.91 0.26
N ALA A 113 30.92 2.71 0.35
CA ALA A 113 30.30 1.58 1.03
C ALA A 113 30.16 1.80 2.55
N GLU A 114 31.11 2.53 3.19
CA GLU A 114 31.03 2.82 4.62
C GLU A 114 29.83 3.75 4.94
N LEU A 115 29.53 4.67 4.02
CA LEU A 115 28.36 5.54 4.15
C LEU A 115 27.06 4.72 4.08
N LEU A 116 26.98 3.75 3.18
CA LEU A 116 25.81 2.87 3.08
C LEU A 116 25.60 2.04 4.35
N GLU A 117 26.68 1.55 4.95
CA GLU A 117 26.63 0.83 6.23
C GLU A 117 26.17 1.74 7.37
N LEU A 118 26.66 2.98 7.43
CA LEU A 118 26.27 3.96 8.44
C LEU A 118 24.77 4.29 8.34
N VAL A 119 24.27 4.53 7.14
CA VAL A 119 22.84 4.78 6.89
C VAL A 119 22.00 3.58 7.31
N GLU A 120 22.45 2.36 7.04
CA GLU A 120 21.76 1.14 7.48
C GLU A 120 21.67 1.06 9.00
N VAL A 121 22.78 1.31 9.72
CA VAL A 121 22.80 1.32 11.19
C VAL A 121 21.82 2.37 11.74
N GLU A 122 21.83 3.58 11.19
CA GLU A 122 20.92 4.64 11.62
C GLU A 122 19.45 4.27 11.41
N ILE A 123 19.11 3.62 10.30
CA ILE A 123 17.73 3.13 10.03
C ILE A 123 17.35 2.07 11.08
N ARG A 124 18.25 1.13 11.41
CA ARG A 124 17.99 0.09 12.42
C ARG A 124 17.74 0.70 13.80
N ASP A 125 18.55 1.71 14.18
CA ASP A 125 18.39 2.42 15.45
C ASP A 125 17.03 3.11 15.53
N ILE A 126 16.59 3.78 14.44
CA ILE A 126 15.28 4.44 14.39
C ILE A 126 14.15 3.39 14.48
N LEU A 127 14.24 2.27 13.77
CA LEU A 127 13.25 1.21 13.87
C LEU A 127 13.12 0.67 15.30
N ASN A 128 14.25 0.44 15.98
CA ASN A 128 14.28 0.00 17.38
C ASN A 128 13.69 1.07 18.32
N GLU A 129 13.94 2.36 18.07
CA GLU A 129 13.36 3.49 18.84
C GLU A 129 11.83 3.47 18.83
N TYR A 130 11.22 3.05 17.71
CA TYR A 130 9.77 2.97 17.54
C TYR A 130 9.19 1.56 17.69
N ASP A 131 9.87 0.67 18.40
CA ASP A 131 9.43 -0.71 18.70
C ASP A 131 9.23 -1.60 17.47
N PHE A 132 9.91 -1.35 16.36
CA PHE A 132 10.09 -2.33 15.30
C PHE A 132 11.39 -3.11 15.49
N PRO A 133 11.49 -4.38 15.04
CA PRO A 133 12.67 -5.21 15.26
C PRO A 133 13.81 -4.80 14.31
N GLY A 134 14.43 -3.63 14.54
CA GLY A 134 15.43 -3.03 13.64
C GLY A 134 16.58 -3.96 13.32
N ASP A 135 17.04 -4.77 14.30
CA ASP A 135 18.17 -5.68 14.12
C ASP A 135 17.89 -6.80 13.11
N THR A 136 16.64 -7.21 12.99
CA THR A 136 16.21 -8.32 12.11
C THR A 136 15.42 -7.85 10.87
N THR A 137 15.04 -6.58 10.82
CA THR A 137 14.34 -6.00 9.68
C THR A 137 15.19 -6.11 8.41
N PRO A 138 14.66 -6.70 7.32
CA PRO A 138 15.35 -6.73 6.05
C PRO A 138 15.55 -5.32 5.49
N ILE A 139 16.79 -5.01 5.09
CA ILE A 139 17.15 -3.78 4.38
C ILE A 139 17.73 -4.17 3.03
N VAL A 140 16.98 -3.94 1.97
CA VAL A 140 17.40 -4.23 0.60
C VAL A 140 17.95 -2.96 -0.02
N LYS A 141 19.14 -3.05 -0.63
CA LYS A 141 19.85 -1.93 -1.28
C LYS A 141 19.63 -1.98 -2.78
N GLY A 142 19.22 -0.86 -3.40
CA GLY A 142 19.00 -0.84 -4.84
C GLY A 142 18.75 0.53 -5.44
N SER A 143 18.50 0.55 -6.73
CA SER A 143 18.11 1.73 -7.51
C SER A 143 16.83 1.43 -8.28
N ALA A 144 15.74 2.06 -7.87
CA ALA A 144 14.46 1.94 -8.57
C ALA A 144 14.55 2.46 -10.02
N LEU A 145 15.39 3.48 -10.26
CA LEU A 145 15.64 3.99 -11.62
C LEU A 145 16.33 2.93 -12.47
N ALA A 146 17.40 2.31 -11.99
CA ALA A 146 18.09 1.23 -12.69
C ALA A 146 17.15 0.05 -13.02
N ALA A 147 16.24 -0.29 -12.10
CA ALA A 147 15.24 -1.32 -12.32
C ALA A 147 14.23 -0.92 -13.42
N VAL A 148 13.78 0.34 -13.46
CA VAL A 148 12.87 0.86 -14.51
C VAL A 148 13.57 0.90 -15.86
N GLU A 149 14.86 1.22 -15.92
CA GLU A 149 15.70 1.18 -17.10
C GLU A 149 16.03 -0.24 -17.54
N SER A 150 15.50 -1.24 -16.86
CA SER A 150 15.69 -2.66 -17.16
C SER A 150 17.13 -3.15 -17.02
N ARG A 151 17.92 -2.56 -16.12
CA ARG A 151 19.25 -3.06 -15.80
C ARG A 151 19.15 -4.36 -15.00
N ASP A 152 19.76 -5.41 -15.51
CA ASP A 152 19.80 -6.76 -14.90
C ASP A 152 21.01 -6.90 -13.96
N ASP A 153 21.30 -5.90 -13.15
CA ASP A 153 22.36 -5.92 -12.16
C ASP A 153 21.79 -6.03 -10.72
N GLU A 154 22.70 -6.18 -9.76
CA GLU A 154 22.34 -6.37 -8.35
C GLU A 154 21.50 -5.22 -7.79
N ILE A 155 21.80 -3.98 -8.19
CA ILE A 155 21.09 -2.79 -7.71
C ILE A 155 19.84 -2.45 -8.54
N GLY A 156 19.67 -3.05 -9.74
CA GLY A 156 18.53 -2.87 -10.63
C GLY A 156 17.40 -3.86 -10.35
N LYS A 157 17.04 -4.68 -11.36
CA LYS A 157 15.93 -5.63 -11.26
C LYS A 157 16.11 -6.65 -10.15
N ASN A 158 17.35 -7.12 -9.90
CA ASN A 158 17.61 -8.11 -8.88
C ASN A 158 17.28 -7.57 -7.47
N SER A 159 17.53 -6.28 -7.21
CA SER A 159 17.16 -5.66 -5.94
C SER A 159 15.64 -5.63 -5.71
N ILE A 160 14.85 -5.47 -6.77
CA ILE A 160 13.39 -5.51 -6.66
C ILE A 160 12.90 -6.94 -6.40
N ALA A 161 13.53 -7.94 -7.04
CA ALA A 161 13.22 -9.34 -6.77
C ALA A 161 13.56 -9.72 -5.31
N GLU A 162 14.71 -9.26 -4.81
CA GLU A 162 15.12 -9.44 -3.41
C GLU A 162 14.17 -8.72 -2.44
N LEU A 163 13.73 -7.49 -2.77
CA LEU A 163 12.73 -6.79 -1.99
C LEU A 163 11.43 -7.59 -1.89
N MET A 164 10.92 -8.11 -3.00
CA MET A 164 9.69 -8.89 -2.99
C MET A 164 9.84 -10.19 -2.20
N LYS A 165 10.99 -10.85 -2.30
CA LYS A 165 11.31 -12.02 -1.48
C LYS A 165 11.33 -11.66 0.01
N ALA A 166 11.97 -10.55 0.38
CA ALA A 166 11.98 -10.08 1.77
C ALA A 166 10.57 -9.76 2.29
N VAL A 167 9.71 -9.17 1.45
CA VAL A 167 8.30 -8.92 1.77
C VAL A 167 7.55 -10.23 1.98
N ASP A 168 7.71 -11.22 1.09
CA ASP A 168 7.07 -12.53 1.20
C ASP A 168 7.46 -13.29 2.48
N GLU A 169 8.74 -13.20 2.88
CA GLU A 169 9.29 -13.95 4.01
C GLU A 169 9.10 -13.25 5.36
N PHE A 170 9.21 -11.92 5.40
CA PHE A 170 9.25 -11.15 6.66
C PHE A 170 7.90 -10.59 7.09
N ILE A 171 7.07 -10.15 6.15
CA ILE A 171 5.73 -9.63 6.49
C ILE A 171 4.81 -10.81 6.81
N PRO A 172 4.21 -10.86 8.02
CA PRO A 172 3.36 -11.97 8.40
C PRO A 172 2.12 -12.06 7.50
N GLN A 173 1.65 -13.29 7.27
CA GLN A 173 0.36 -13.51 6.63
C GLN A 173 -0.73 -13.02 7.58
N PRO A 174 -1.55 -12.04 7.20
CA PRO A 174 -2.60 -11.55 8.09
C PRO A 174 -3.70 -12.59 8.28
N GLU A 175 -4.18 -12.72 9.52
CA GLU A 175 -5.39 -13.49 9.80
C GLU A 175 -6.60 -12.71 9.31
N ARG A 176 -7.52 -13.40 8.62
CA ARG A 176 -8.73 -12.79 8.05
C ARG A 176 -9.97 -13.32 8.76
N ASP A 177 -10.63 -12.45 9.49
CA ASP A 177 -11.85 -12.75 10.26
C ASP A 177 -13.08 -12.91 9.35
N LYS A 178 -13.12 -13.95 8.53
CA LYS A 178 -14.21 -14.19 7.57
C LYS A 178 -15.51 -14.64 8.22
N ASP A 179 -15.45 -15.23 9.41
CA ASP A 179 -16.61 -15.75 10.14
C ASP A 179 -17.34 -14.69 10.98
N LYS A 180 -16.80 -13.50 11.08
CA LYS A 180 -17.44 -12.35 11.76
C LYS A 180 -18.48 -11.68 10.86
N PRO A 181 -19.38 -10.85 11.42
CA PRO A 181 -20.22 -9.97 10.61
C PRO A 181 -19.40 -9.09 9.68
N PHE A 182 -19.94 -8.81 8.50
CA PHE A 182 -19.31 -7.91 7.55
C PHE A 182 -19.13 -6.52 8.15
N LEU A 183 -17.93 -6.00 8.03
CA LEU A 183 -17.57 -4.63 8.43
C LEU A 183 -16.59 -4.07 7.41
N MET A 184 -16.90 -2.91 6.86
CA MET A 184 -16.05 -2.16 5.93
C MET A 184 -16.09 -0.67 6.28
N PRO A 185 -15.03 -0.08 6.81
CA PRO A 185 -14.91 1.37 6.91
C PRO A 185 -14.97 2.00 5.52
N ILE A 186 -15.79 3.06 5.39
CA ILE A 186 -15.92 3.78 4.11
C ILE A 186 -14.78 4.79 4.01
N GLU A 187 -13.99 4.69 2.95
CA GLU A 187 -12.87 5.58 2.66
C GLU A 187 -13.24 6.65 1.66
N ASP A 188 -13.93 6.25 0.59
CA ASP A 188 -14.38 7.19 -0.44
C ASP A 188 -15.77 6.78 -0.97
N VAL A 189 -16.46 7.77 -1.56
CA VAL A 189 -17.82 7.61 -2.06
C VAL A 189 -17.94 8.22 -3.45
N PHE A 190 -18.35 7.41 -4.42
CA PHE A 190 -18.53 7.81 -5.81
C PHE A 190 -19.99 7.59 -6.23
N SER A 191 -20.53 8.51 -7.01
CA SER A 191 -21.84 8.33 -7.66
C SER A 191 -21.62 7.95 -9.12
N ILE A 192 -22.18 6.81 -9.53
CA ILE A 192 -22.13 6.35 -10.93
C ILE A 192 -23.52 6.54 -11.55
N SER A 193 -23.59 7.39 -12.57
CA SER A 193 -24.86 7.66 -13.29
C SER A 193 -25.51 6.37 -13.78
N GLY A 194 -26.76 6.13 -13.37
CA GLY A 194 -27.55 4.95 -13.76
C GLY A 194 -27.21 3.65 -13.02
N ARG A 195 -26.21 3.64 -12.11
CA ARG A 195 -25.85 2.46 -11.33
C ARG A 195 -26.04 2.64 -9.83
N GLY A 196 -25.88 3.84 -9.28
CA GLY A 196 -26.02 4.15 -7.86
C GLY A 196 -24.74 4.66 -7.22
N THR A 197 -24.65 4.55 -5.91
CA THR A 197 -23.51 4.99 -5.12
C THR A 197 -22.56 3.82 -4.88
N VAL A 198 -21.26 4.05 -5.09
CA VAL A 198 -20.18 3.11 -4.77
C VAL A 198 -19.47 3.64 -3.53
N CYS A 199 -19.37 2.81 -2.51
CA CYS A 199 -18.53 3.04 -1.35
C CYS A 199 -17.28 2.17 -1.47
N THR A 200 -16.10 2.76 -1.36
CA THR A 200 -14.84 2.02 -1.34
C THR A 200 -14.29 1.90 0.06
N GLY A 201 -13.56 0.83 0.30
CA GLY A 201 -12.89 0.57 1.56
C GLY A 201 -12.30 -0.83 1.62
N ARG A 202 -11.51 -1.06 2.65
CA ARG A 202 -11.02 -2.39 2.99
C ARG A 202 -12.07 -3.11 3.85
N VAL A 203 -12.35 -4.35 3.52
CA VAL A 203 -13.18 -5.22 4.36
C VAL A 203 -12.37 -5.62 5.61
N GLU A 204 -12.78 -5.14 6.78
CA GLU A 204 -12.15 -5.45 8.06
C GLU A 204 -12.50 -6.86 8.55
N SER A 205 -13.77 -7.25 8.39
CA SER A 205 -14.24 -8.56 8.82
C SER A 205 -15.42 -9.03 7.96
N GLY A 206 -15.66 -10.35 8.00
CA GLY A 206 -16.79 -10.98 7.35
C GLY A 206 -16.67 -11.09 5.85
N ILE A 207 -17.79 -11.35 5.22
CA ILE A 207 -17.94 -11.50 3.77
C ILE A 207 -19.19 -10.73 3.36
N VAL A 208 -19.13 -9.95 2.30
CA VAL A 208 -20.29 -9.37 1.64
C VAL A 208 -20.57 -10.06 0.33
N LYS A 209 -21.85 -10.32 0.03
CA LYS A 209 -22.30 -10.93 -1.23
C LYS A 209 -23.18 -9.97 -2.01
N VAL A 210 -23.12 -10.07 -3.32
CA VAL A 210 -24.06 -9.35 -4.18
C VAL A 210 -25.51 -9.81 -3.88
N GLY A 211 -26.39 -8.86 -3.63
CA GLY A 211 -27.80 -9.09 -3.23
C GLY A 211 -28.03 -9.04 -1.73
N GLU A 212 -27.01 -8.94 -0.90
CA GLU A 212 -27.12 -8.92 0.56
C GLU A 212 -27.58 -7.55 1.08
N GLU A 213 -28.39 -7.56 2.16
CA GLU A 213 -28.80 -6.34 2.86
C GLU A 213 -27.66 -5.90 3.79
N LEU A 214 -27.31 -4.63 3.71
CA LEU A 214 -26.26 -3.99 4.52
C LEU A 214 -26.84 -2.83 5.32
N GLU A 215 -26.17 -2.48 6.41
CA GLU A 215 -26.45 -1.30 7.22
C GLU A 215 -25.29 -0.30 7.11
N ILE A 216 -25.62 0.94 6.78
CA ILE A 216 -24.69 2.07 6.82
C ILE A 216 -24.81 2.70 8.19
N VAL A 217 -23.76 2.61 8.98
CA VAL A 217 -23.68 3.12 10.35
C VAL A 217 -22.73 4.30 10.38
N GLY A 218 -23.11 5.38 11.05
CA GLY A 218 -22.27 6.57 11.17
C GLY A 218 -22.88 7.63 12.09
N ILE A 219 -22.58 8.90 11.81
CA ILE A 219 -23.08 10.03 12.60
C ILE A 219 -24.58 10.23 12.42
N LYS A 220 -25.10 9.90 11.23
CA LYS A 220 -26.53 9.95 10.91
C LYS A 220 -27.22 8.66 11.34
N ASP A 221 -28.56 8.67 11.32
CA ASP A 221 -29.34 7.46 11.58
C ASP A 221 -28.94 6.32 10.67
N THR A 222 -28.90 5.10 11.21
CA THR A 222 -28.55 3.89 10.48
C THR A 222 -29.49 3.69 9.27
N GLN A 223 -28.91 3.51 8.11
CA GLN A 223 -29.65 3.32 6.86
C GLN A 223 -29.43 1.90 6.33
N LYS A 224 -30.52 1.22 5.98
CA LYS A 224 -30.47 -0.08 5.30
C LYS A 224 -30.37 0.11 3.79
N THR A 225 -29.54 -0.72 3.16
CA THR A 225 -29.33 -0.75 1.72
C THR A 225 -29.07 -2.17 1.23
N THR A 226 -29.01 -2.36 -0.08
CA THR A 226 -28.65 -3.65 -0.68
C THR A 226 -27.36 -3.48 -1.48
N CYS A 227 -26.39 -4.36 -1.27
CA CYS A 227 -25.21 -4.48 -2.11
C CYS A 227 -25.63 -5.03 -3.48
N THR A 228 -25.53 -4.23 -4.54
CA THR A 228 -25.91 -4.62 -5.90
C THR A 228 -24.74 -5.01 -6.78
N GLY A 229 -23.52 -4.85 -6.28
CA GLY A 229 -22.30 -5.24 -6.97
C GLY A 229 -21.09 -5.08 -6.05
N VAL A 230 -20.10 -5.91 -6.28
CA VAL A 230 -18.78 -5.84 -5.65
C VAL A 230 -17.75 -5.74 -6.77
N GLU A 231 -16.82 -4.80 -6.65
CA GLU A 231 -15.75 -4.61 -7.63
C GLU A 231 -14.41 -4.48 -6.91
N MET A 232 -13.38 -5.12 -7.45
CA MET A 232 -11.99 -4.99 -7.00
C MET A 232 -11.09 -4.86 -8.23
N PHE A 233 -10.25 -3.81 -8.29
CA PHE A 233 -9.36 -3.53 -9.42
C PHE A 233 -10.05 -3.61 -10.79
N ARG A 234 -11.25 -3.03 -10.92
CA ARG A 234 -12.11 -3.05 -12.12
C ARG A 234 -12.60 -4.43 -12.54
N LYS A 235 -12.49 -5.44 -11.67
CA LYS A 235 -13.06 -6.78 -11.86
C LYS A 235 -14.30 -6.89 -11.01
N LEU A 236 -15.40 -7.33 -11.62
CA LEU A 236 -16.62 -7.64 -10.89
C LEU A 236 -16.47 -8.96 -10.15
N LEU A 237 -16.88 -8.97 -8.90
CA LEU A 237 -16.84 -10.14 -8.02
C LEU A 237 -18.24 -10.46 -7.51
N ASP A 238 -18.50 -11.72 -7.18
CA ASP A 238 -19.72 -12.15 -6.52
C ASP A 238 -19.69 -11.86 -5.01
N THR A 239 -18.49 -11.82 -4.43
CA THR A 239 -18.26 -11.61 -2.99
C THR A 239 -17.02 -10.74 -2.75
N GLY A 240 -17.02 -10.01 -1.63
CA GLY A 240 -15.82 -9.38 -1.04
C GLY A 240 -15.58 -9.93 0.36
N GLU A 241 -14.35 -10.25 0.68
CA GLU A 241 -13.98 -10.92 1.93
C GLU A 241 -13.05 -10.05 2.79
N ALA A 242 -12.96 -10.38 4.09
CA ALA A 242 -12.03 -9.73 5.01
C ALA A 242 -10.62 -9.64 4.41
N GLY A 243 -10.07 -8.43 4.34
CA GLY A 243 -8.79 -8.08 3.74
C GLY A 243 -8.84 -7.55 2.31
N ASP A 244 -9.96 -7.69 1.61
CA ASP A 244 -10.11 -7.17 0.25
C ASP A 244 -10.36 -5.66 0.26
N ASN A 245 -9.74 -4.93 -0.66
CA ASN A 245 -10.09 -3.54 -0.96
C ASN A 245 -11.13 -3.54 -2.08
N ILE A 246 -12.36 -3.22 -1.73
CA ILE A 246 -13.49 -3.31 -2.66
C ILE A 246 -14.23 -2.00 -2.86
N GLY A 247 -14.91 -1.89 -3.98
CA GLY A 247 -16.00 -0.96 -4.21
C GLY A 247 -17.33 -1.71 -4.09
N ALA A 248 -18.13 -1.37 -3.09
CA ALA A 248 -19.48 -1.91 -2.91
C ALA A 248 -20.50 -0.97 -3.55
N LEU A 249 -21.26 -1.46 -4.53
CA LEU A 249 -22.33 -0.72 -5.17
C LEU A 249 -23.61 -0.84 -4.35
N LEU A 250 -24.14 0.27 -3.87
CA LEU A 250 -25.26 0.35 -2.94
C LEU A 250 -26.51 0.92 -3.62
N ARG A 251 -27.66 0.30 -3.34
CA ARG A 251 -28.96 0.71 -3.90
C ARG A 251 -29.61 1.80 -3.04
N GLY A 252 -30.11 2.87 -3.69
CA GLY A 252 -30.93 3.87 -3.01
C GLY A 252 -30.21 4.71 -1.96
N VAL A 253 -28.90 4.78 -2.05
CA VAL A 253 -28.04 5.63 -1.20
C VAL A 253 -27.61 6.84 -2.03
N GLU A 254 -27.84 8.03 -1.49
CA GLU A 254 -27.34 9.29 -2.04
C GLU A 254 -26.12 9.76 -1.25
N ARG A 255 -25.20 10.42 -1.95
CA ARG A 255 -23.96 10.95 -1.35
C ARG A 255 -24.22 12.08 -0.37
#